data_7ebe118d26f58f8e9995770490224889
#
_entry.id   7ebe118d26f58f8e9995770490224889
#
_cell.length_a   1.000
_cell.length_b   1.000
_cell.length_c   1.000
_cell.angle_alpha   90.00
_cell.angle_beta   90.00
_cell.angle_gamma   90.00
#
_symmetry.space_group_name_H-M   'P 1'
#
loop_
_entity.id
_entity.type
_entity.pdbx_description
1 polymer ?
#
loop_
_entity_poly.entity_id
_entity_poly.type
_entity_poly.pdbx_seq_one_letter_code
_entity_poly.pdbx_strand_id
1 'polypeptide(L)'
;MENFQKIVLIVATIILMVILLFIGINLAKMTTNEVWPPIIPQCPDYWEIEGVGDKTKCKNTLKLGTCSASSGTDYQLVDFNTPEFTGENALCAKYNWASKCNISWDGITYGVENPCTVQQNSNISKNTNNYSSYFIVIFVIIIIVIAAILFMRNK
;
A
#
# COMPACT_ATOMS: atom_id res chain seq x y z
N MET A 1 47.37 -23.43 0.83
CA MET A 1 46.72 -22.10 0.77
C MET A 1 45.55 -22.04 -0.22
N GLU A 2 45.63 -22.73 -1.37
CA GLU A 2 44.56 -22.76 -2.36
C GLU A 2 43.20 -23.28 -1.85
N ASN A 3 43.20 -24.28 -0.99
CA ASN A 3 41.96 -24.87 -0.46
C ASN A 3 41.21 -23.89 0.47
N PHE A 4 41.91 -23.08 1.24
CA PHE A 4 41.33 -22.07 2.13
C PHE A 4 40.64 -21.00 1.33
N GLN A 5 41.27 -20.48 0.28
CA GLN A 5 40.69 -19.44 -0.59
C GLN A 5 39.42 -19.95 -1.29
N LYS A 6 39.43 -21.19 -1.79
CA LYS A 6 38.25 -21.81 -2.41
C LYS A 6 37.08 -21.96 -1.43
N ILE A 7 37.37 -22.35 -0.19
CA ILE A 7 36.33 -22.47 0.85
C ILE A 7 35.72 -21.11 1.17
N VAL A 8 36.54 -20.07 1.36
CA VAL A 8 36.09 -18.73 1.64
C VAL A 8 35.20 -18.19 0.51
N LEU A 9 35.62 -18.37 -0.76
CA LEU A 9 34.83 -17.96 -1.93
C LEU A 9 33.47 -18.66 -2.00
N ILE A 10 33.43 -19.96 -1.76
CA ILE A 10 32.17 -20.73 -1.78
C ILE A 10 31.23 -20.24 -0.67
N VAL A 11 31.74 -20.06 0.54
CA VAL A 11 30.93 -19.56 1.68
C VAL A 11 30.40 -18.15 1.40
N ALA A 12 31.26 -17.26 0.89
CA ALA A 12 30.86 -15.89 0.57
C ALA A 12 29.79 -15.83 -0.53
N THR A 13 29.89 -16.65 -1.57
CA THR A 13 28.88 -16.74 -2.62
C THR A 13 27.55 -17.28 -2.12
N ILE A 14 27.55 -18.26 -1.24
CA ILE A 14 26.33 -18.81 -0.66
C ILE A 14 25.64 -17.74 0.21
N ILE A 15 26.40 -17.04 1.06
CA ILE A 15 25.88 -15.96 1.91
C ILE A 15 25.28 -14.85 1.04
N LEU A 16 25.96 -14.42 -0.02
CA LEU A 16 25.48 -13.40 -0.94
C LEU A 16 24.14 -13.82 -1.58
N MET A 17 24.03 -15.05 -2.07
CA MET A 17 22.80 -15.56 -2.67
C MET A 17 21.63 -15.57 -1.67
N VAL A 18 21.87 -15.98 -0.42
CA VAL A 18 20.84 -15.96 0.64
C VAL A 18 20.37 -14.55 0.93
N ILE A 19 21.27 -13.58 1.02
CA ILE A 19 20.94 -12.19 1.27
C ILE A 19 20.12 -11.62 0.11
N LEU A 20 20.51 -11.86 -1.14
CA LEU A 20 19.78 -11.38 -2.33
C LEU A 20 18.37 -11.97 -2.41
N LEU A 21 18.21 -13.27 -2.12
CA LEU A 21 16.90 -13.90 -2.06
C LEU A 21 16.03 -13.29 -0.96
N PHE A 22 16.60 -13.05 0.22
CA PHE A 22 15.88 -12.43 1.33
C PHE A 22 15.40 -11.01 0.98
N ILE A 23 16.26 -10.19 0.38
CA ILE A 23 15.92 -8.83 -0.08
C ILE A 23 14.84 -8.91 -1.17
N GLY A 24 15.00 -9.77 -2.17
CA GLY A 24 14.04 -9.92 -3.26
C GLY A 24 12.65 -10.32 -2.78
N ILE A 25 12.56 -11.26 -1.84
CA ILE A 25 11.28 -11.68 -1.25
C ILE A 25 10.63 -10.55 -0.45
N ASN A 26 11.41 -9.77 0.32
CA ASN A 26 10.87 -8.63 1.08
C ASN A 26 10.38 -7.51 0.17
N LEU A 27 11.12 -7.18 -0.88
CA LEU A 27 10.70 -6.18 -1.86
C LEU A 27 9.42 -6.61 -2.61
N ALA A 28 9.35 -7.87 -3.05
CA ALA A 28 8.15 -8.39 -3.70
C ALA A 28 6.91 -8.34 -2.80
N LYS A 29 7.07 -8.50 -1.49
CA LYS A 29 5.96 -8.37 -0.54
C LYS A 29 5.53 -6.91 -0.31
N MET A 30 6.47 -5.97 -0.29
CA MET A 30 6.15 -4.55 -0.10
C MET A 30 5.29 -4.02 -1.25
N THR A 31 5.59 -4.44 -2.49
CA THR A 31 4.84 -3.98 -3.68
C THR A 31 3.41 -4.50 -3.78
N THR A 32 3.05 -5.56 -3.07
CA THR A 32 1.71 -6.17 -3.17
C THR A 32 0.69 -5.61 -2.18
N ASN A 33 1.12 -4.85 -1.15
CA ASN A 33 0.23 -4.39 -0.08
C ASN A 33 0.08 -2.86 0.01
N GLU A 34 0.77 -2.11 -0.83
CA GLU A 34 0.60 -0.67 -0.85
C GLU A 34 -0.54 -0.29 -1.80
N VAL A 35 -1.61 0.22 -1.21
CA VAL A 35 -2.70 0.86 -1.95
C VAL A 35 -2.18 2.22 -2.42
N TRP A 36 -2.18 2.44 -3.71
CA TRP A 36 -1.84 3.74 -4.28
C TRP A 36 -3.12 4.58 -4.45
N PRO A 37 -3.10 5.88 -4.09
CA PRO A 37 -2.01 6.63 -3.46
C PRO A 37 -1.89 6.33 -1.96
N PRO A 38 -0.69 6.42 -1.37
CA PRO A 38 -0.46 6.13 0.05
C PRO A 38 -1.16 7.12 0.98
N ILE A 39 -1.50 8.29 0.47
CA ILE A 39 -2.24 9.33 1.18
C ILE A 39 -3.36 9.82 0.27
N ILE A 40 -4.60 9.68 0.75
CA ILE A 40 -5.76 10.22 0.05
C ILE A 40 -5.90 11.69 0.43
N PRO A 41 -5.95 12.60 -0.55
CA PRO A 41 -6.17 14.03 -0.30
C PRO A 41 -7.49 14.28 0.45
N GLN A 42 -7.50 15.28 1.33
CA GLN A 42 -8.71 15.63 2.09
C GLN A 42 -9.81 16.21 1.20
N CYS A 43 -9.42 16.93 0.15
CA CYS A 43 -10.30 17.54 -0.82
C CYS A 43 -10.14 16.89 -2.21
N PRO A 44 -11.16 16.97 -3.08
CA PRO A 44 -11.07 16.60 -4.49
C PRO A 44 -9.94 17.33 -5.21
N ASP A 45 -9.53 16.76 -6.36
CA ASP A 45 -8.46 17.32 -7.16
C ASP A 45 -8.77 18.76 -7.60
N TYR A 46 -7.76 19.63 -7.50
CA TYR A 46 -7.84 21.04 -7.87
C TYR A 46 -8.80 21.90 -7.03
N TRP A 47 -9.35 21.35 -5.93
CA TRP A 47 -10.11 22.12 -4.97
C TRP A 47 -9.20 22.77 -3.93
N GLU A 48 -9.55 23.96 -3.49
CA GLU A 48 -8.83 24.68 -2.44
C GLU A 48 -9.28 24.23 -1.05
N ILE A 49 -8.33 24.17 -0.12
CA ILE A 49 -8.60 23.88 1.29
C ILE A 49 -8.85 25.20 2.01
N GLU A 50 -10.03 25.35 2.61
CA GLU A 50 -10.40 26.49 3.43
C GLU A 50 -10.58 26.06 4.89
N GLY A 51 -9.87 26.72 5.81
CA GLY A 51 -9.90 26.38 7.24
C GLY A 51 -8.70 25.58 7.71
N VAL A 52 -8.71 25.18 8.98
CA VAL A 52 -7.61 24.44 9.63
C VAL A 52 -8.20 23.34 10.51
N GLY A 53 -7.58 22.17 10.51
CA GLY A 53 -7.97 21.01 11.31
C GLY A 53 -9.38 20.51 11.01
N ASP A 54 -10.18 20.24 12.03
CA ASP A 54 -11.52 19.68 11.91
C ASP A 54 -12.57 20.64 11.28
N LYS A 55 -12.19 21.91 11.07
CA LYS A 55 -13.02 22.91 10.42
C LYS A 55 -12.68 23.11 8.94
N THR A 56 -11.91 22.22 8.39
CA THR A 56 -11.47 22.27 7.00
C THR A 56 -12.64 21.98 6.06
N LYS A 57 -12.82 22.86 5.07
CA LYS A 57 -13.80 22.70 3.98
C LYS A 57 -13.09 22.73 2.64
N CYS A 58 -13.70 22.11 1.66
CA CYS A 58 -13.19 22.06 0.30
C CYS A 58 -13.97 23.00 -0.59
N LYS A 59 -13.26 23.92 -1.25
CA LYS A 59 -13.80 24.99 -2.06
C LYS A 59 -13.50 24.77 -3.55
N ASN A 60 -14.54 24.70 -4.35
CA ASN A 60 -14.45 24.51 -5.80
C ASN A 60 -14.35 25.86 -6.53
N THR A 61 -13.18 26.48 -6.48
CA THR A 61 -12.93 27.78 -7.12
C THR A 61 -12.95 27.72 -8.64
N LEU A 62 -12.58 26.56 -9.21
CA LEU A 62 -12.55 26.34 -10.65
C LEU A 62 -13.90 25.89 -11.23
N LYS A 63 -14.94 25.74 -10.40
CA LYS A 63 -16.28 25.30 -10.82
C LYS A 63 -16.27 23.97 -11.58
N LEU A 64 -15.46 23.03 -11.09
CA LEU A 64 -15.31 21.68 -11.68
C LEU A 64 -16.54 20.83 -11.37
N GLY A 65 -16.86 19.91 -12.29
CA GLY A 65 -17.95 18.96 -12.12
C GLY A 65 -19.33 19.55 -12.43
N THR A 66 -20.37 18.83 -12.05
CA THR A 66 -21.77 19.12 -12.39
C THR A 66 -22.63 19.54 -11.20
N CYS A 67 -22.10 19.48 -9.98
CA CYS A 67 -22.85 19.89 -8.78
C CYS A 67 -22.94 21.40 -8.65
N SER A 68 -24.07 21.84 -8.15
CA SER A 68 -24.39 23.29 -8.02
C SER A 68 -23.52 23.98 -6.99
N ALA A 69 -23.26 25.25 -7.18
CA ALA A 69 -22.66 26.13 -6.19
C ALA A 69 -23.43 26.12 -4.86
N SER A 70 -22.73 26.41 -3.77
CA SER A 70 -23.36 26.57 -2.46
C SER A 70 -24.23 27.80 -2.42
N SER A 71 -25.29 27.77 -1.62
CA SER A 71 -26.24 28.87 -1.51
C SER A 71 -25.52 30.19 -1.16
N GLY A 72 -25.77 31.23 -1.98
CA GLY A 72 -25.17 32.54 -1.78
C GLY A 72 -23.73 32.72 -2.27
N THR A 73 -23.18 31.74 -2.99
CA THR A 73 -21.80 31.79 -3.52
C THR A 73 -21.77 31.38 -5.00
N ASP A 74 -20.71 31.79 -5.70
CA ASP A 74 -20.44 31.38 -7.08
C ASP A 74 -19.69 30.05 -7.19
N TYR A 75 -19.35 29.43 -6.06
CA TYR A 75 -18.58 28.21 -5.94
C TYR A 75 -19.25 27.24 -5.00
N GLN A 76 -18.90 25.96 -5.12
CA GLN A 76 -19.33 24.93 -4.20
C GLN A 76 -18.34 24.85 -3.01
N LEU A 77 -18.91 24.85 -1.80
CA LEU A 77 -18.18 24.66 -0.56
C LEU A 77 -18.72 23.40 0.13
N VAL A 78 -17.87 22.41 0.34
CA VAL A 78 -18.25 21.12 0.93
C VAL A 78 -17.40 20.81 2.15
N ASP A 79 -18.05 20.35 3.21
CA ASP A 79 -17.42 19.87 4.43
C ASP A 79 -17.37 18.33 4.42
N PHE A 80 -16.19 17.77 4.23
CA PHE A 80 -15.97 16.33 4.25
C PHE A 80 -15.58 15.79 5.65
N ASN A 81 -15.68 16.63 6.70
CA ASN A 81 -15.47 16.20 8.08
C ASN A 81 -16.78 15.79 8.78
N THR A 82 -17.88 15.78 8.07
CA THR A 82 -19.17 15.31 8.59
C THR A 82 -19.16 13.79 8.82
N PRO A 83 -20.00 13.26 9.74
CA PRO A 83 -20.06 11.83 10.03
C PRO A 83 -20.29 10.94 8.80
N GLU A 84 -20.96 11.44 7.78
CA GLU A 84 -21.19 10.76 6.49
C GLU A 84 -19.87 10.43 5.78
N PHE A 85 -18.90 11.35 5.85
CA PHE A 85 -17.62 11.24 5.13
C PHE A 85 -16.44 10.84 6.02
N THR A 86 -16.67 10.59 7.32
CA THR A 86 -15.61 10.19 8.28
C THR A 86 -15.87 8.83 8.94
N GLY A 87 -17.05 8.26 8.76
CA GLY A 87 -17.44 6.96 9.31
C GLY A 87 -16.79 5.77 8.60
N GLU A 88 -17.24 4.58 8.96
CA GLU A 88 -16.72 3.30 8.47
C GLU A 88 -16.83 3.14 6.94
N ASN A 89 -17.85 3.78 6.35
CA ASN A 89 -18.11 3.80 4.90
C ASN A 89 -17.64 5.09 4.22
N ALA A 90 -16.75 5.84 4.84
CA ALA A 90 -16.33 7.17 4.39
C ALA A 90 -15.82 7.20 2.94
N LEU A 91 -15.01 6.23 2.54
CA LEU A 91 -14.47 6.16 1.18
C LEU A 91 -15.57 5.91 0.14
N CYS A 92 -16.51 5.03 0.44
CA CYS A 92 -17.64 4.77 -0.45
C CYS A 92 -18.59 5.99 -0.52
N ALA A 93 -18.84 6.69 0.58
CA ALA A 93 -19.62 7.91 0.60
C ALA A 93 -18.98 9.02 -0.25
N LYS A 94 -17.67 9.24 -0.10
CA LYS A 94 -16.89 10.18 -0.92
C LYS A 94 -16.91 9.81 -2.40
N TYR A 95 -16.72 8.51 -2.71
CA TYR A 95 -16.78 8.01 -4.07
C TYR A 95 -18.13 8.26 -4.73
N ASN A 96 -19.23 7.94 -4.05
CA ASN A 96 -20.58 8.15 -4.57
C ASN A 96 -20.89 9.63 -4.79
N TRP A 97 -20.47 10.48 -3.84
CA TRP A 97 -20.64 11.91 -3.96
C TRP A 97 -19.83 12.46 -5.14
N ALA A 98 -18.55 12.14 -5.25
CA ALA A 98 -17.67 12.63 -6.32
C ALA A 98 -18.13 12.14 -7.69
N SER A 99 -18.54 10.86 -7.80
CA SER A 99 -19.08 10.27 -9.04
C SER A 99 -20.37 10.96 -9.48
N LYS A 100 -21.29 11.26 -8.53
CA LYS A 100 -22.53 11.99 -8.81
C LYS A 100 -22.26 13.40 -9.33
N CYS A 101 -21.22 14.06 -8.80
CA CYS A 101 -20.83 15.41 -9.20
C CYS A 101 -19.88 15.44 -10.41
N ASN A 102 -19.50 14.29 -10.95
CA ASN A 102 -18.50 14.17 -12.00
C ASN A 102 -17.19 14.89 -11.65
N ILE A 103 -16.68 14.62 -10.44
CA ILE A 103 -15.46 15.22 -9.87
C ILE A 103 -14.39 14.16 -9.75
N SER A 104 -13.18 14.48 -10.21
CA SER A 104 -12.00 13.64 -10.00
C SER A 104 -11.48 13.80 -8.58
N TRP A 105 -11.12 12.67 -7.97
CA TRP A 105 -10.51 12.62 -6.66
C TRP A 105 -9.53 11.48 -6.61
N ASP A 106 -8.25 11.82 -6.60
CA ASP A 106 -7.17 10.83 -6.58
C ASP A 106 -7.26 9.93 -5.34
N GLY A 107 -7.13 8.62 -5.55
CA GLY A 107 -7.31 7.63 -4.50
C GLY A 107 -8.74 7.34 -4.06
N ILE A 108 -9.75 7.96 -4.69
CA ILE A 108 -11.17 7.71 -4.42
C ILE A 108 -11.90 7.32 -5.71
N THR A 109 -11.91 8.23 -6.72
CA THR A 109 -12.56 7.96 -8.02
C THR A 109 -11.59 7.51 -9.08
N TYR A 110 -10.29 7.69 -8.85
CA TYR A 110 -9.22 7.39 -9.78
C TYR A 110 -8.04 6.72 -9.07
N GLY A 111 -7.34 5.81 -9.76
CA GLY A 111 -6.16 5.12 -9.26
C GLY A 111 -6.41 3.94 -8.31
N VAL A 112 -7.66 3.67 -7.94
CA VAL A 112 -8.05 2.57 -7.03
C VAL A 112 -9.30 1.86 -7.55
N GLU A 113 -9.53 0.64 -7.06
CA GLU A 113 -10.81 -0.04 -7.27
C GLU A 113 -11.94 0.71 -6.54
N ASN A 114 -13.17 0.52 -7.03
CA ASN A 114 -14.35 1.14 -6.41
C ASN A 114 -14.45 0.76 -4.91
N PRO A 115 -14.30 1.72 -3.99
CA PRO A 115 -14.27 1.42 -2.56
C PRO A 115 -15.61 0.88 -2.02
N CYS A 116 -16.70 1.04 -2.76
CA CYS A 116 -18.00 0.51 -2.36
C CYS A 116 -18.09 -1.01 -2.59
N THR A 117 -17.34 -1.57 -3.53
CA THR A 117 -17.32 -3.01 -3.80
C THR A 117 -16.36 -3.76 -2.89
N VAL A 118 -15.28 -3.13 -2.48
CA VAL A 118 -14.24 -3.73 -1.62
C VAL A 118 -14.77 -4.00 -0.20
N GLN A 119 -15.67 -3.16 0.30
CA GLN A 119 -16.25 -3.33 1.64
C GLN A 119 -17.15 -4.57 1.78
N GLN A 120 -17.75 -5.03 0.69
CA GLN A 120 -18.55 -6.27 0.71
C GLN A 120 -17.68 -7.54 0.80
N ASN A 121 -16.41 -7.45 0.43
CA ASN A 121 -15.47 -8.59 0.42
C ASN A 121 -14.53 -8.64 1.63
N SER A 122 -14.54 -7.64 2.51
CA SER A 122 -13.63 -7.57 3.67
C SER A 122 -13.90 -8.62 4.77
N ASN A 123 -14.96 -9.40 4.66
CA ASN A 123 -15.20 -10.57 5.50
C ASN A 123 -14.43 -11.84 5.09
N ILE A 124 -13.69 -11.81 3.98
CA ILE A 124 -12.96 -12.97 3.46
C ILE A 124 -11.55 -12.51 3.05
N SER A 125 -10.70 -12.24 3.99
CA SER A 125 -9.27 -12.56 3.93
C SER A 125 -8.53 -12.00 5.14
N LYS A 126 -8.63 -12.67 6.25
CA LYS A 126 -7.50 -12.73 7.18
C LYS A 126 -6.46 -13.60 6.47
N ASN A 127 -5.63 -12.96 5.68
CA ASN A 127 -4.46 -13.62 5.13
C ASN A 127 -3.52 -13.96 6.29
N THR A 128 -3.62 -15.19 6.75
CA THR A 128 -2.68 -15.77 7.71
C THR A 128 -1.30 -15.70 7.06
N ASN A 129 -0.50 -14.77 7.53
CA ASN A 129 0.89 -14.63 7.12
C ASN A 129 1.60 -15.96 7.35
N ASN A 130 1.87 -16.69 6.26
CA ASN A 130 2.66 -17.92 6.26
C ASN A 130 4.15 -17.62 6.55
N TYR A 131 4.45 -17.04 7.72
CA TYR A 131 5.83 -16.92 8.21
C TYR A 131 6.49 -18.30 8.36
N SER A 132 5.69 -19.34 8.64
CA SER A 132 6.18 -20.72 8.80
C SER A 132 6.94 -21.23 7.57
N SER A 133 6.50 -20.90 6.36
CA SER A 133 7.16 -21.39 5.14
C SER A 133 8.56 -20.82 4.93
N TYR A 134 8.83 -19.60 5.38
CA TYR A 134 10.16 -18.99 5.23
C TYR A 134 11.18 -19.54 6.24
N PHE A 135 10.76 -19.84 7.45
CA PHE A 135 11.63 -20.46 8.43
C PHE A 135 12.09 -21.84 7.96
N ILE A 136 11.22 -22.60 7.30
CA ILE A 136 11.56 -23.91 6.73
C ILE A 136 12.63 -23.77 5.63
N VAL A 137 12.45 -22.81 4.71
CA VAL A 137 13.42 -22.56 3.62
C VAL A 137 14.78 -22.15 4.17
N ILE A 138 14.83 -21.24 5.13
CA ILE A 138 16.07 -20.79 5.77
C ILE A 138 16.74 -21.96 6.50
N PHE A 139 15.98 -22.78 7.22
CA PHE A 139 16.50 -23.92 7.94
C PHE A 139 17.11 -24.98 7.01
N VAL A 140 16.47 -25.26 5.88
CA VAL A 140 16.99 -26.18 4.86
C VAL A 140 18.30 -25.65 4.25
N ILE A 141 18.40 -24.38 3.95
CA ILE A 141 19.63 -23.76 3.43
C ILE A 141 20.77 -23.87 4.44
N ILE A 142 20.51 -23.62 5.72
CA ILE A 142 21.50 -23.74 6.79
C ILE A 142 22.00 -25.17 6.89
N ILE A 143 21.12 -26.17 6.82
CA ILE A 143 21.53 -27.61 6.86
C ILE A 143 22.41 -27.96 5.66
N ILE A 144 22.06 -27.48 4.44
CA ILE A 144 22.88 -27.76 3.25
C ILE A 144 24.25 -27.12 3.38
N VAL A 145 24.37 -25.92 3.92
CA VAL A 145 25.66 -25.25 4.14
C VAL A 145 26.50 -26.00 5.16
N ILE A 146 25.92 -26.44 6.28
CA ILE A 146 26.60 -27.19 7.30
C ILE A 146 27.08 -28.56 6.73
N ALA A 147 26.24 -29.27 5.98
CA ALA A 147 26.57 -30.52 5.33
C ALA A 147 27.73 -30.34 4.33
N ALA A 148 27.73 -29.27 3.53
CA ALA A 148 28.82 -28.98 2.60
C ALA A 148 30.14 -28.70 3.33
N ILE A 149 30.11 -27.96 4.44
CA ILE A 149 31.30 -27.68 5.25
C ILE A 149 31.85 -28.98 5.88
N LEU A 150 30.97 -29.81 6.42
CA LEU A 150 31.38 -31.11 7.01
C LEU A 150 31.96 -32.07 5.96
N PHE A 151 31.36 -32.12 4.76
CA PHE A 151 31.85 -32.93 3.65
C PHE A 151 33.24 -32.51 3.18
N MET A 152 33.49 -31.17 3.10
CA MET A 152 34.81 -30.65 2.74
C MET A 152 35.85 -30.85 3.84
N ARG A 153 35.45 -30.92 5.10
CA ARG A 153 36.37 -31.16 6.23
C ARG A 153 36.81 -32.63 6.34
N ASN A 154 36.00 -33.54 5.81
CA ASN A 154 36.21 -34.97 5.90
C ASN A 154 36.96 -35.55 4.68
N LYS A 155 37.39 -34.71 3.74
CA LYS A 155 38.19 -35.04 2.56
C LYS A 155 39.60 -34.45 2.68
#